data_88e73c8db41349c53368b98970535ed5
#
_entry.id   88e73c8db41349c53368b98970535ed5
#
_cell.length_a   1.000
_cell.length_b   1.000
_cell.length_c   1.000
_cell.angle_alpha   90.00
_cell.angle_beta   90.00
_cell.angle_gamma   90.00
#
_symmetry.space_group_name_H-M   'P 1'
#
loop_
_entity.id
_entity.type
_entity.pdbx_description
1 polymer ?
#
loop_
_entity_poly.entity_id
_entity_poly.type
_entity_poly.pdbx_seq_one_letter_code
_entity_poly.pdbx_strand_id
1 'polypeptide(L)'
;MDRGAGILLPITSLPSKYGIGCFSKSAYEFVDWLKEAGQSYWQILPLGPTSYGDSPYQSFSTYAGNPYFISLEALIEEGVLTEEECDEADFGEKPGTIDYGKMYESRYPLLRKAYERSDVSHNPEYLRFVEENRWWLSDYALFMAVKDRFGGVPWTEWAEDIRFRWGNALDYYRRELYFDIEFQQYLQYMFQKQWRELKHYANENGIRLIGDIPIYVSMDSADVWAHPELFQLDGENMPVAVAGCPPDGFSADGQLWGNPLYRWDYHRQTGYQWWISRLEYSFRLCDVLRIDHFRGFDEYYSIPYGEETAVNGHWEKGPGIDLFRHMERALGWKEVIAEDLGFVTDSVRRLVQESGFPGMKVLEFAFDTRDSGSANDYLPHNYIENCVVYTGTHDNETIVGWIDSIPKEDLESVRDYLCDHYSPKKQLYKSLISMAMRSRAKLCVIPMQDYLGYDNTCRINTPSTVGDNWKWRLKGGELTDKLTDEIHELCKRYGRLNWSNEKSTVPDEDEEDAEVE
;
A
#
# COMPACT_ATOMS: atom_id res chain seq x y z
N MET A 1 12.29 14.25 -1.83
CA MET A 1 11.83 13.78 -3.17
C MET A 1 12.17 14.83 -4.21
N ASP A 2 12.70 14.40 -5.36
CA ASP A 2 12.95 15.25 -6.52
C ASP A 2 11.73 15.29 -7.44
N ARG A 3 11.74 16.22 -8.42
CA ARG A 3 10.68 16.29 -9.43
C ARG A 3 10.73 15.01 -10.29
N GLY A 4 9.62 14.28 -10.34
CA GLY A 4 9.59 12.99 -11.03
C GLY A 4 8.18 12.51 -11.34
N ALA A 5 8.12 11.33 -11.94
CA ALA A 5 6.89 10.60 -12.21
C ALA A 5 6.96 9.19 -11.63
N GLY A 6 5.81 8.65 -11.31
CA GLY A 6 5.65 7.28 -10.82
C GLY A 6 4.33 6.66 -11.28
N ILE A 7 4.26 5.36 -11.16
CA ILE A 7 3.05 4.58 -11.45
C ILE A 7 2.55 3.90 -10.18
N LEU A 8 1.24 4.00 -9.93
CA LEU A 8 0.57 3.23 -8.91
C LEU A 8 0.10 1.92 -9.53
N LEU A 9 0.65 0.82 -9.04
CA LEU A 9 0.23 -0.54 -9.39
C LEU A 9 0.48 -1.47 -8.20
N PRO A 10 -0.56 -2.06 -7.60
CA PRO A 10 -0.39 -3.06 -6.54
C PRO A 10 0.41 -4.27 -7.04
N ILE A 11 1.21 -4.88 -6.17
CA ILE A 11 1.91 -6.14 -6.49
C ILE A 11 0.90 -7.20 -6.95
N THR A 12 -0.25 -7.30 -6.27
CA THR A 12 -1.34 -8.24 -6.64
C THR A 12 -1.84 -8.05 -8.07
N SER A 13 -1.68 -6.84 -8.62
CA SER A 13 -2.16 -6.49 -9.97
C SER A 13 -1.15 -6.79 -11.08
N LEU A 14 0.02 -7.34 -10.78
CA LEU A 14 0.96 -7.82 -11.79
C LEU A 14 0.43 -9.07 -12.50
N PRO A 15 0.82 -9.31 -13.76
CA PRO A 15 0.55 -10.56 -14.44
C PRO A 15 1.16 -11.75 -13.68
N SER A 16 0.49 -12.89 -13.66
CA SER A 16 1.01 -14.11 -13.05
C SER A 16 0.35 -15.35 -13.64
N LYS A 17 1.12 -16.43 -13.80
CA LYS A 17 0.63 -17.75 -14.16
C LYS A 17 -0.24 -18.34 -13.04
N TYR A 18 0.07 -18.02 -11.78
CA TYR A 18 -0.51 -18.66 -10.59
C TYR A 18 -1.48 -17.72 -9.82
N GLY A 19 -2.35 -17.07 -10.55
CA GLY A 19 -3.61 -16.47 -10.06
C GLY A 19 -3.50 -15.09 -9.43
N ILE A 20 -2.36 -14.67 -8.90
CA ILE A 20 -2.16 -13.36 -8.25
C ILE A 20 -0.75 -12.83 -8.57
N GLY A 21 -0.63 -11.52 -8.73
CA GLY A 21 0.68 -10.88 -8.86
C GLY A 21 1.54 -11.11 -7.60
N CYS A 22 2.81 -11.42 -7.82
CA CYS A 22 3.77 -11.76 -6.77
C CYS A 22 5.19 -11.36 -7.17
N PHE A 23 6.21 -11.71 -6.36
CA PHE A 23 7.61 -11.40 -6.62
C PHE A 23 8.23 -12.31 -7.68
N SER A 24 7.47 -12.58 -8.75
CA SER A 24 7.86 -13.41 -9.87
C SER A 24 8.56 -12.58 -10.95
N LYS A 25 8.97 -13.25 -12.03
CA LYS A 25 9.62 -12.62 -13.19
C LYS A 25 8.86 -11.39 -13.70
N SER A 26 7.52 -11.39 -13.67
CA SER A 26 6.72 -10.24 -14.11
C SER A 26 6.90 -8.99 -13.25
N ALA A 27 7.32 -9.12 -11.99
CA ALA A 27 7.65 -7.96 -11.15
C ALA A 27 8.98 -7.31 -11.59
N TYR A 28 9.97 -8.11 -11.96
CA TYR A 28 11.24 -7.62 -12.51
C TYR A 28 11.05 -7.02 -13.90
N GLU A 29 10.28 -7.67 -14.77
CA GLU A 29 9.91 -7.13 -16.09
C GLU A 29 9.14 -5.80 -15.98
N PHE A 30 8.33 -5.63 -14.93
CA PHE A 30 7.66 -4.36 -14.67
C PHE A 30 8.64 -3.26 -14.23
N VAL A 31 9.66 -3.59 -13.45
CA VAL A 31 10.75 -2.65 -13.11
C VAL A 31 11.49 -2.20 -14.37
N ASP A 32 11.83 -3.13 -15.27
CA ASP A 32 12.50 -2.82 -16.55
C ASP A 32 11.62 -1.90 -17.38
N TRP A 33 10.33 -2.21 -17.49
CA TRP A 33 9.37 -1.39 -18.19
C TRP A 33 9.21 0.01 -17.60
N LEU A 34 9.19 0.15 -16.27
CA LEU A 34 9.17 1.46 -15.59
C LEU A 34 10.39 2.30 -15.96
N LYS A 35 11.56 1.68 -16.01
CA LYS A 35 12.80 2.33 -16.43
C LYS A 35 12.72 2.82 -17.84
N GLU A 36 12.28 1.98 -18.80
CA GLU A 36 12.09 2.34 -20.21
C GLU A 36 11.05 3.44 -20.39
N ALA A 37 9.97 3.43 -19.57
CA ALA A 37 8.94 4.47 -19.57
C ALA A 37 9.39 5.75 -18.85
N GLY A 38 10.66 5.86 -18.43
CA GLY A 38 11.23 7.06 -17.81
C GLY A 38 10.72 7.38 -16.42
N GLN A 39 10.18 6.38 -15.71
CA GLN A 39 9.65 6.54 -14.35
C GLN A 39 10.77 6.57 -13.31
N SER A 40 10.49 7.21 -12.17
CA SER A 40 11.37 7.23 -11.00
C SER A 40 10.80 6.48 -9.81
N TYR A 41 9.48 6.23 -9.81
CA TYR A 41 8.79 5.65 -8.68
C TYR A 41 7.78 4.59 -9.09
N TRP A 42 7.69 3.55 -8.26
CA TRP A 42 6.63 2.57 -8.27
C TRP A 42 5.89 2.64 -6.93
N GLN A 43 4.63 3.07 -6.94
CA GLN A 43 3.78 3.07 -5.76
C GLN A 43 3.01 1.76 -5.67
N ILE A 44 3.13 1.11 -4.52
CA ILE A 44 2.45 -0.14 -4.17
C ILE A 44 1.46 0.10 -3.03
N LEU A 45 0.59 -0.87 -2.76
CA LEU A 45 -0.28 -0.90 -1.60
C LEU A 45 0.39 -1.61 -0.42
N PRO A 46 -0.21 -1.58 0.81
CA PRO A 46 0.35 -2.27 1.96
C PRO A 46 0.68 -3.74 1.67
N LEU A 47 1.83 -4.19 2.16
CA LEU A 47 2.39 -5.52 1.88
C LEU A 47 1.96 -6.59 2.89
N GLY A 48 1.14 -6.24 3.87
CA GLY A 48 0.74 -7.14 4.95
C GLY A 48 -0.21 -8.26 4.50
N PRO A 49 -0.29 -9.35 5.29
CA PRO A 49 -1.25 -10.42 5.03
C PRO A 49 -2.67 -9.89 5.16
N THR A 50 -3.52 -10.22 4.19
CA THR A 50 -4.92 -9.78 4.16
C THR A 50 -5.80 -10.64 5.05
N SER A 51 -6.79 -10.02 5.67
CA SER A 51 -7.84 -10.67 6.42
C SER A 51 -9.11 -10.87 5.58
N TYR A 52 -10.25 -11.12 6.21
CA TYR A 52 -11.54 -11.18 5.52
C TYR A 52 -11.82 -9.88 4.75
N GLY A 53 -12.30 -10.01 3.50
CA GLY A 53 -12.56 -8.90 2.60
C GLY A 53 -11.37 -8.48 1.74
N ASP A 54 -10.24 -9.19 1.85
CA ASP A 54 -9.06 -9.10 0.98
C ASP A 54 -8.38 -7.71 0.96
N SER A 55 -8.79 -6.81 1.84
CA SER A 55 -8.23 -5.46 1.91
C SER A 55 -6.81 -5.46 2.47
N PRO A 56 -5.83 -4.87 1.77
CA PRO A 56 -4.48 -4.73 2.28
C PRO A 56 -4.38 -3.77 3.47
N TYR A 57 -5.43 -2.98 3.75
CA TYR A 57 -5.51 -2.07 4.89
C TYR A 57 -6.06 -2.73 6.16
N GLN A 58 -6.51 -3.98 6.06
CA GLN A 58 -6.95 -4.80 7.21
C GLN A 58 -6.03 -6.02 7.30
N SER A 59 -4.92 -5.88 8.01
CA SER A 59 -3.87 -6.89 8.09
C SER A 59 -3.83 -7.56 9.46
N PHE A 60 -3.43 -8.83 9.50
CA PHE A 60 -3.15 -9.56 10.74
C PHE A 60 -1.88 -9.09 11.47
N SER A 61 -1.05 -8.26 10.83
CA SER A 61 0.14 -7.68 11.44
C SER A 61 0.61 -6.46 10.67
N THR A 62 1.12 -5.46 11.39
CA THR A 62 1.77 -4.29 10.79
C THR A 62 3.20 -4.56 10.28
N TYR A 63 3.77 -5.72 10.64
CA TYR A 63 5.15 -6.10 10.29
C TYR A 63 5.23 -7.23 9.27
N ALA A 64 4.28 -8.16 9.32
CA ALA A 64 4.32 -9.35 8.47
C ALA A 64 4.04 -9.02 7.00
N GLY A 65 4.70 -9.77 6.11
CA GLY A 65 4.42 -9.74 4.68
C GLY A 65 3.36 -10.78 4.27
N ASN A 66 2.64 -10.47 3.20
CA ASN A 66 1.59 -11.33 2.66
C ASN A 66 2.20 -12.56 1.95
N PRO A 67 1.90 -13.78 2.39
CA PRO A 67 2.41 -15.00 1.76
C PRO A 67 1.99 -15.16 0.29
N TYR A 68 0.93 -14.49 -0.15
CA TYR A 68 0.53 -14.50 -1.57
C TYR A 68 1.57 -13.85 -2.50
N PHE A 69 2.46 -13.01 -1.97
CA PHE A 69 3.52 -12.40 -2.77
C PHE A 69 4.74 -13.31 -2.98
N ILE A 70 4.84 -14.43 -2.27
CA ILE A 70 5.92 -15.40 -2.48
C ILE A 70 5.76 -16.02 -3.89
N SER A 71 6.79 -15.90 -4.72
CA SER A 71 6.80 -16.49 -6.07
C SER A 71 6.88 -18.02 -5.99
N LEU A 72 5.91 -18.69 -6.59
CA LEU A 72 5.95 -20.15 -6.74
C LEU A 72 7.01 -20.57 -7.77
N GLU A 73 7.24 -19.74 -8.80
CA GLU A 73 8.29 -19.97 -9.80
C GLU A 73 9.68 -20.01 -9.14
N ALA A 74 9.95 -19.09 -8.22
CA ALA A 74 11.20 -19.10 -7.46
C ALA A 74 11.35 -20.37 -6.59
N LEU A 75 10.25 -20.87 -5.99
CA LEU A 75 10.25 -22.12 -5.23
C LEU A 75 10.45 -23.36 -6.11
N ILE A 76 10.01 -23.31 -7.37
CA ILE A 76 10.30 -24.34 -8.37
C ILE A 76 11.80 -24.32 -8.73
N GLU A 77 12.37 -23.14 -8.97
CA GLU A 77 13.79 -22.97 -9.25
C GLU A 77 14.67 -23.43 -8.07
N GLU A 78 14.23 -23.21 -6.83
CA GLU A 78 14.88 -23.73 -5.62
C GLU A 78 14.72 -25.26 -5.44
N GLY A 79 13.87 -25.92 -6.25
CA GLY A 79 13.65 -27.37 -6.24
C GLY A 79 12.78 -27.88 -5.08
N VAL A 80 12.08 -26.99 -4.36
CA VAL A 80 11.16 -27.37 -3.28
C VAL A 80 9.71 -27.56 -3.76
N LEU A 81 9.38 -27.08 -4.96
CA LEU A 81 8.16 -27.39 -5.71
C LEU A 81 8.50 -27.90 -7.11
N THR A 82 7.53 -28.52 -7.78
CA THR A 82 7.62 -28.82 -9.21
C THR A 82 6.59 -28.01 -9.99
N GLU A 83 6.85 -27.83 -11.29
CA GLU A 83 5.92 -27.09 -12.17
C GLU A 83 4.58 -27.84 -12.26
N GLU A 84 4.61 -29.18 -12.34
CA GLU A 84 3.40 -30.02 -12.40
C GLU A 84 2.51 -29.81 -11.16
N GLU A 85 3.09 -29.76 -9.97
CA GLU A 85 2.33 -29.53 -8.73
C GLU A 85 1.65 -28.16 -8.71
N CYS A 86 2.31 -27.15 -9.24
CA CYS A 86 1.75 -25.80 -9.33
C CYS A 86 0.68 -25.72 -10.44
N ASP A 87 0.88 -26.44 -11.56
CA ASP A 87 -0.06 -26.43 -12.69
C ASP A 87 -1.32 -27.26 -12.42
N GLU A 88 -1.27 -28.24 -11.53
CA GLU A 88 -2.44 -29.02 -11.08
C GLU A 88 -3.33 -28.23 -10.10
N ALA A 89 -2.84 -27.16 -9.49
CA ALA A 89 -3.59 -26.35 -8.53
C ALA A 89 -4.54 -25.37 -9.24
N ASP A 90 -5.72 -25.16 -8.66
CA ASP A 90 -6.75 -24.28 -9.21
C ASP A 90 -6.61 -22.84 -8.66
N PHE A 91 -6.18 -21.93 -9.50
CA PHE A 91 -6.01 -20.50 -9.17
C PHE A 91 -7.12 -19.62 -9.75
N GLY A 92 -8.21 -20.19 -10.25
CA GLY A 92 -9.30 -19.49 -10.92
C GLY A 92 -9.07 -19.33 -12.43
N GLU A 93 -10.17 -19.20 -13.16
CA GLU A 93 -10.18 -19.29 -14.63
C GLU A 93 -10.14 -17.92 -15.34
N LYS A 94 -10.40 -16.80 -14.65
CA LYS A 94 -10.56 -15.49 -15.28
C LYS A 94 -9.24 -14.73 -15.37
N PRO A 95 -8.65 -14.56 -16.57
CA PRO A 95 -7.50 -13.67 -16.75
C PRO A 95 -7.83 -12.25 -16.31
N GLY A 96 -6.90 -11.59 -15.62
CA GLY A 96 -7.06 -10.20 -15.18
C GLY A 96 -7.91 -10.02 -13.91
N THR A 97 -8.29 -11.10 -13.23
CA THR A 97 -9.04 -11.05 -11.96
C THR A 97 -8.44 -12.05 -10.97
N ILE A 98 -8.41 -11.68 -9.68
CA ILE A 98 -7.97 -12.55 -8.59
C ILE A 98 -9.19 -13.24 -7.99
N ASP A 99 -9.11 -14.54 -7.79
CA ASP A 99 -10.03 -15.34 -6.97
C ASP A 99 -9.36 -15.66 -5.63
N TYR A 100 -9.60 -14.85 -4.61
CA TYR A 100 -8.95 -14.99 -3.31
C TYR A 100 -9.31 -16.31 -2.59
N GLY A 101 -10.51 -16.85 -2.81
CA GLY A 101 -10.89 -18.17 -2.30
C GLY A 101 -9.97 -19.26 -2.87
N LYS A 102 -9.78 -19.25 -4.19
CA LYS A 102 -8.86 -20.17 -4.88
C LYS A 102 -7.41 -19.94 -4.45
N MET A 103 -7.00 -18.67 -4.23
CA MET A 103 -5.67 -18.37 -3.71
C MET A 103 -5.44 -19.05 -2.37
N TYR A 104 -6.38 -18.93 -1.43
CA TYR A 104 -6.28 -19.55 -0.12
C TYR A 104 -6.20 -21.10 -0.23
N GLU A 105 -7.11 -21.70 -0.98
CA GLU A 105 -7.20 -23.15 -1.15
C GLU A 105 -6.00 -23.78 -1.87
N SER A 106 -5.35 -23.04 -2.77
CA SER A 106 -4.28 -23.57 -3.62
C SER A 106 -2.88 -23.18 -3.18
N ARG A 107 -2.65 -21.91 -2.81
CA ARG A 107 -1.28 -21.43 -2.50
C ARG A 107 -0.77 -21.91 -1.14
N TYR A 108 -1.61 -21.89 -0.12
CA TYR A 108 -1.16 -22.32 1.22
C TYR A 108 -0.74 -23.80 1.27
N PRO A 109 -1.46 -24.77 0.65
CA PRO A 109 -0.97 -26.15 0.55
C PRO A 109 0.36 -26.28 -0.20
N LEU A 110 0.57 -25.53 -1.29
CA LEU A 110 1.85 -25.51 -2.00
C LEU A 110 2.98 -24.94 -1.16
N LEU A 111 2.73 -23.82 -0.47
CA LEU A 111 3.71 -23.22 0.44
C LEU A 111 4.04 -24.13 1.63
N ARG A 112 3.06 -24.88 2.15
CA ARG A 112 3.28 -25.90 3.20
C ARG A 112 4.17 -27.03 2.67
N LYS A 113 3.90 -27.50 1.45
CA LYS A 113 4.72 -28.52 0.80
C LYS A 113 6.16 -28.05 0.57
N ALA A 114 6.33 -26.79 0.15
CA ALA A 114 7.66 -26.18 0.00
C ALA A 114 8.42 -26.13 1.33
N TYR A 115 7.74 -25.72 2.41
CA TYR A 115 8.30 -25.70 3.75
C TYR A 115 8.75 -27.11 4.20
N GLU A 116 7.89 -28.13 4.06
CA GLU A 116 8.18 -29.51 4.45
C GLU A 116 9.38 -30.13 3.71
N ARG A 117 9.65 -29.67 2.49
CA ARG A 117 10.80 -30.11 1.67
C ARG A 117 12.04 -29.26 1.88
N SER A 118 11.87 -28.07 2.43
CA SER A 118 13.01 -27.23 2.76
C SER A 118 13.71 -27.74 4.02
N ASP A 119 15.02 -27.65 4.07
CA ASP A 119 15.80 -27.91 5.29
C ASP A 119 16.02 -26.59 6.06
N VAL A 120 14.89 -25.87 6.29
CA VAL A 120 14.93 -24.51 6.78
C VAL A 120 15.54 -24.40 8.18
N SER A 121 15.30 -25.40 9.04
CA SER A 121 15.82 -25.44 10.41
C SER A 121 17.34 -25.48 10.50
N HIS A 122 18.04 -25.87 9.42
CA HIS A 122 19.50 -25.88 9.30
C HIS A 122 20.04 -24.73 8.43
N ASN A 123 19.18 -23.88 7.89
CA ASN A 123 19.60 -22.75 7.06
C ASN A 123 20.07 -21.58 7.92
N PRO A 124 21.37 -21.18 7.87
CA PRO A 124 21.90 -20.09 8.70
C PRO A 124 21.26 -18.73 8.43
N GLU A 125 20.80 -18.45 7.21
CA GLU A 125 20.14 -17.19 6.86
C GLU A 125 18.73 -17.13 7.48
N TYR A 126 17.99 -18.24 7.44
CA TYR A 126 16.71 -18.35 8.11
C TYR A 126 16.85 -18.17 9.62
N LEU A 127 17.81 -18.86 10.26
CA LEU A 127 18.03 -18.75 11.70
C LEU A 127 18.39 -17.32 12.11
N ARG A 128 19.22 -16.64 11.30
CA ARG A 128 19.55 -15.23 11.50
C ARG A 128 18.32 -14.34 11.37
N PHE A 129 17.51 -14.54 10.31
CA PHE A 129 16.27 -13.81 10.09
C PHE A 129 15.30 -13.95 11.27
N VAL A 130 15.10 -15.16 11.79
CA VAL A 130 14.23 -15.43 12.96
C VAL A 130 14.75 -14.68 14.19
N GLU A 131 16.05 -14.71 14.45
CA GLU A 131 16.63 -14.03 15.63
C GLU A 131 16.56 -12.49 15.49
N GLU A 132 16.89 -11.93 14.34
CA GLU A 132 16.82 -10.48 14.09
C GLU A 132 15.40 -9.92 14.15
N ASN A 133 14.38 -10.73 13.82
CA ASN A 133 12.98 -10.34 13.80
C ASN A 133 12.18 -10.89 15.00
N ARG A 134 12.83 -11.53 15.95
CA ARG A 134 12.21 -12.20 17.09
C ARG A 134 11.20 -11.32 17.85
N TRP A 135 11.46 -10.02 17.93
CA TRP A 135 10.69 -9.05 18.68
C TRP A 135 9.24 -8.84 18.18
N TRP A 136 8.95 -9.18 16.93
CA TRP A 136 7.60 -9.18 16.37
C TRP A 136 7.19 -10.57 15.83
N LEU A 137 8.15 -11.28 15.21
CA LEU A 137 7.89 -12.52 14.49
C LEU A 137 7.43 -13.64 15.41
N SER A 138 7.93 -13.68 16.65
CA SER A 138 7.55 -14.71 17.63
C SER A 138 6.06 -14.63 18.00
N ASP A 139 5.53 -13.44 18.20
CA ASP A 139 4.12 -13.24 18.53
C ASP A 139 3.24 -13.41 17.29
N TYR A 140 3.66 -12.91 16.14
CA TYR A 140 2.95 -13.09 14.87
C TYR A 140 2.82 -14.58 14.49
N ALA A 141 3.92 -15.31 14.49
CA ALA A 141 3.90 -16.72 14.10
C ALA A 141 3.04 -17.57 15.05
N LEU A 142 3.11 -17.30 16.37
CA LEU A 142 2.22 -17.94 17.33
C LEU A 142 0.75 -17.54 17.11
N PHE A 143 0.47 -16.25 16.88
CA PHE A 143 -0.88 -15.75 16.61
C PHE A 143 -1.50 -16.47 15.41
N MET A 144 -0.79 -16.58 14.29
CA MET A 144 -1.29 -17.25 13.09
C MET A 144 -1.49 -18.75 13.30
N ALA A 145 -0.54 -19.43 13.97
CA ALA A 145 -0.67 -20.86 14.28
C ALA A 145 -1.87 -21.14 15.21
N VAL A 146 -2.09 -20.30 16.22
CA VAL A 146 -3.25 -20.40 17.10
C VAL A 146 -4.54 -20.09 16.34
N LYS A 147 -4.54 -19.06 15.47
CA LYS A 147 -5.68 -18.69 14.64
C LYS A 147 -6.11 -19.86 13.74
N ASP A 148 -5.17 -20.52 13.08
CA ASP A 148 -5.42 -21.70 12.26
C ASP A 148 -6.00 -22.85 13.12
N ARG A 149 -5.47 -23.06 14.31
CA ARG A 149 -5.94 -24.07 15.26
C ARG A 149 -7.38 -23.85 15.70
N PHE A 150 -7.82 -22.59 15.81
CA PHE A 150 -9.19 -22.19 16.15
C PHE A 150 -10.09 -21.99 14.92
N GLY A 151 -9.67 -22.43 13.72
CA GLY A 151 -10.47 -22.38 12.50
C GLY A 151 -10.65 -20.98 11.92
N GLY A 152 -9.69 -20.08 12.17
CA GLY A 152 -9.66 -18.74 11.59
C GLY A 152 -10.50 -17.69 12.32
N VAL A 153 -11.20 -18.03 13.41
CA VAL A 153 -12.00 -17.07 14.16
C VAL A 153 -11.14 -15.94 14.76
N PRO A 154 -11.71 -14.73 14.98
CA PRO A 154 -11.00 -13.64 15.64
C PRO A 154 -10.42 -14.06 17.01
N TRP A 155 -9.27 -13.50 17.37
CA TRP A 155 -8.62 -13.83 18.65
C TRP A 155 -9.48 -13.50 19.88
N THR A 156 -10.41 -12.59 19.77
CA THR A 156 -11.39 -12.25 20.80
C THR A 156 -12.34 -13.42 21.15
N GLU A 157 -12.46 -14.40 20.26
CA GLU A 157 -13.29 -15.60 20.43
C GLU A 157 -12.47 -16.82 20.87
N TRP A 158 -11.14 -16.69 21.06
CA TRP A 158 -10.31 -17.79 21.53
C TRP A 158 -10.59 -18.15 23.00
N ALA A 159 -10.08 -19.30 23.42
CA ALA A 159 -10.12 -19.69 24.83
C ALA A 159 -9.46 -18.61 25.71
N GLU A 160 -10.01 -18.37 26.86
CA GLU A 160 -9.66 -17.26 27.76
C GLU A 160 -8.15 -17.20 28.06
N ASP A 161 -7.53 -18.35 28.35
CA ASP A 161 -6.13 -18.46 28.72
C ASP A 161 -5.16 -17.97 27.61
N ILE A 162 -5.43 -18.33 26.35
CA ILE A 162 -4.60 -17.86 25.22
C ILE A 162 -5.06 -16.50 24.72
N ARG A 163 -6.34 -16.14 24.83
CA ARG A 163 -6.86 -14.81 24.52
C ARG A 163 -6.16 -13.74 25.37
N PHE A 164 -5.98 -14.01 26.68
CA PHE A 164 -5.27 -13.13 27.62
C PHE A 164 -3.77 -13.42 27.74
N ARG A 165 -3.22 -14.30 26.90
CA ARG A 165 -1.79 -14.60 26.85
C ARG A 165 -1.21 -15.08 28.17
N TRP A 166 -1.92 -15.94 28.93
CA TRP A 166 -1.38 -16.51 30.15
C TRP A 166 -0.13 -17.33 29.86
N GLY A 167 0.89 -17.20 30.71
CA GLY A 167 2.21 -17.79 30.43
C GLY A 167 2.16 -19.30 30.20
N ASN A 168 1.34 -20.05 31.00
CA ASN A 168 1.16 -21.49 30.80
C ASN A 168 0.47 -21.83 29.45
N ALA A 169 -0.46 -21.01 28.98
CA ALA A 169 -1.11 -21.19 27.68
C ALA A 169 -0.13 -20.89 26.55
N LEU A 170 0.64 -19.80 26.63
CA LEU A 170 1.69 -19.49 25.65
C LEU A 170 2.70 -20.63 25.54
N ASP A 171 3.16 -21.20 26.66
CA ASP A 171 4.11 -22.31 26.67
C ASP A 171 3.50 -23.60 26.12
N TYR A 172 2.20 -23.85 26.41
CA TYR A 172 1.48 -24.98 25.85
C TYR A 172 1.38 -24.88 24.33
N TYR A 173 0.84 -23.77 23.78
CA TYR A 173 0.63 -23.61 22.35
C TYR A 173 1.93 -23.53 21.56
N ARG A 174 3.01 -22.95 22.11
CA ARG A 174 4.34 -22.97 21.49
C ARG A 174 4.89 -24.38 21.29
N ARG A 175 4.62 -25.30 22.22
CA ARG A 175 5.04 -26.70 22.09
C ARG A 175 4.13 -27.49 21.13
N GLU A 176 2.83 -27.36 21.30
CA GLU A 176 1.86 -28.12 20.50
C GLU A 176 1.88 -27.72 19.03
N LEU A 177 2.12 -26.43 18.72
CA LEU A 177 2.07 -25.85 17.37
C LEU A 177 3.47 -25.53 16.83
N TYR A 178 4.51 -26.21 17.31
CA TYR A 178 5.89 -25.90 16.95
C TYR A 178 6.11 -25.83 15.43
N PHE A 179 5.66 -26.84 14.67
CA PHE A 179 5.81 -26.88 13.23
C PHE A 179 4.94 -25.87 12.48
N ASP A 180 3.79 -25.52 13.02
CA ASP A 180 2.94 -24.48 12.45
C ASP A 180 3.54 -23.09 12.66
N ILE A 181 4.13 -22.85 13.82
CA ILE A 181 4.89 -21.63 14.12
C ILE A 181 6.10 -21.51 13.19
N GLU A 182 6.88 -22.60 13.03
CA GLU A 182 8.04 -22.60 12.14
C GLU A 182 7.62 -22.38 10.68
N PHE A 183 6.49 -22.94 10.24
CA PHE A 183 5.91 -22.66 8.94
C PHE A 183 5.57 -21.16 8.74
N GLN A 184 4.95 -20.52 9.72
CA GLN A 184 4.67 -19.08 9.64
C GLN A 184 5.97 -18.26 9.58
N GLN A 185 7.00 -18.66 10.34
CA GLN A 185 8.32 -18.04 10.26
C GLN A 185 8.99 -18.26 8.89
N TYR A 186 8.87 -19.45 8.31
CA TYR A 186 9.35 -19.76 6.96
C TYR A 186 8.69 -18.87 5.91
N LEU A 187 7.36 -18.68 5.97
CA LEU A 187 6.65 -17.80 5.07
C LEU A 187 7.18 -16.37 5.12
N GLN A 188 7.43 -15.85 6.32
CA GLN A 188 7.97 -14.51 6.50
C GLN A 188 9.44 -14.39 6.02
N TYR A 189 10.24 -15.43 6.21
CA TYR A 189 11.59 -15.50 5.68
C TYR A 189 11.60 -15.47 4.14
N MET A 190 10.76 -16.29 3.49
CA MET A 190 10.66 -16.34 2.03
C MET A 190 10.15 -15.02 1.45
N PHE A 191 9.12 -14.43 2.09
CA PHE A 191 8.66 -13.09 1.72
C PHE A 191 9.80 -12.08 1.78
N GLN A 192 10.50 -12.00 2.92
CA GLN A 192 11.56 -11.01 3.13
C GLN A 192 12.75 -11.21 2.16
N LYS A 193 13.13 -12.47 1.89
CA LYS A 193 14.18 -12.82 0.94
C LYS A 193 13.84 -12.28 -0.46
N GLN A 194 12.70 -12.69 -0.99
CA GLN A 194 12.29 -12.32 -2.35
C GLN A 194 11.97 -10.82 -2.48
N TRP A 195 11.34 -10.22 -1.46
CA TRP A 195 11.08 -8.77 -1.47
C TRP A 195 12.36 -7.94 -1.48
N ARG A 196 13.35 -8.31 -0.66
CA ARG A 196 14.63 -7.62 -0.62
C ARG A 196 15.35 -7.69 -1.96
N GLU A 197 15.30 -8.82 -2.64
CA GLU A 197 15.88 -9.01 -3.97
C GLU A 197 15.19 -8.11 -5.00
N LEU A 198 13.86 -8.10 -5.04
CA LEU A 198 13.09 -7.26 -5.95
C LEU A 198 13.30 -5.76 -5.68
N LYS A 199 13.27 -5.35 -4.40
CA LYS A 199 13.54 -3.95 -4.02
C LYS A 199 14.94 -3.52 -4.43
N HIS A 200 15.94 -4.37 -4.20
CA HIS A 200 17.31 -4.10 -4.60
C HIS A 200 17.42 -3.91 -6.12
N TYR A 201 16.82 -4.83 -6.88
CA TYR A 201 16.77 -4.74 -8.34
C TYR A 201 16.08 -3.44 -8.82
N ALA A 202 14.96 -3.07 -8.22
CA ALA A 202 14.28 -1.81 -8.55
C ALA A 202 15.19 -0.61 -8.29
N ASN A 203 15.86 -0.56 -7.13
CA ASN A 203 16.75 0.54 -6.78
C ASN A 203 17.99 0.62 -7.70
N GLU A 204 18.60 -0.51 -8.08
CA GLU A 204 19.71 -0.55 -9.04
C GLU A 204 19.29 -0.05 -10.43
N ASN A 205 18.02 -0.22 -10.80
CA ASN A 205 17.45 0.33 -12.02
C ASN A 205 16.89 1.75 -11.87
N GLY A 206 17.21 2.44 -10.76
CA GLY A 206 16.81 3.81 -10.51
C GLY A 206 15.34 3.99 -10.16
N ILE A 207 14.62 2.91 -9.86
CA ILE A 207 13.21 2.93 -9.46
C ILE A 207 13.12 2.87 -7.93
N ARG A 208 12.48 3.87 -7.34
CA ARG A 208 12.22 3.95 -5.89
C ARG A 208 10.81 3.46 -5.58
N LEU A 209 10.68 2.70 -4.51
CA LEU A 209 9.40 2.13 -4.08
C LEU A 209 8.68 3.06 -3.11
N ILE A 210 7.46 3.44 -3.43
CA ILE A 210 6.55 4.13 -2.51
C ILE A 210 5.67 3.06 -1.89
N GLY A 211 5.91 2.78 -0.60
CA GLY A 211 5.07 1.90 0.21
C GLY A 211 3.89 2.66 0.82
N ASP A 212 2.98 1.91 1.43
CA ASP A 212 1.77 2.44 2.04
C ASP A 212 1.49 1.75 3.38
N ILE A 213 1.08 2.51 4.38
CA ILE A 213 0.58 1.98 5.65
C ILE A 213 -0.67 2.71 6.11
N PRO A 214 -1.70 1.99 6.59
CA PRO A 214 -2.82 2.63 7.26
C PRO A 214 -2.39 3.16 8.63
N ILE A 215 -2.98 4.28 9.07
CA ILE A 215 -2.74 4.77 10.44
C ILE A 215 -3.15 3.71 11.47
N TYR A 216 -4.30 3.07 11.30
CA TYR A 216 -4.81 2.06 12.23
C TYR A 216 -4.35 0.65 11.88
N VAL A 217 -4.43 -0.24 12.87
CA VAL A 217 -4.26 -1.68 12.68
C VAL A 217 -5.61 -2.39 12.84
N SER A 218 -5.72 -3.62 12.33
CA SER A 218 -6.92 -4.43 12.51
C SER A 218 -7.08 -4.85 13.97
N MET A 219 -8.31 -4.88 14.48
CA MET A 219 -8.59 -5.47 15.80
C MET A 219 -8.17 -6.94 15.84
N ASP A 220 -8.43 -7.68 14.78
CA ASP A 220 -7.99 -9.07 14.64
C ASP A 220 -6.57 -9.13 14.08
N SER A 221 -5.59 -8.76 14.91
CA SER A 221 -4.17 -8.75 14.56
C SER A 221 -3.29 -9.18 15.71
N ALA A 222 -2.10 -9.66 15.37
CA ALA A 222 -1.05 -9.97 16.34
C ALA A 222 -0.63 -8.72 17.13
N ASP A 223 -0.70 -7.53 16.51
CA ASP A 223 -0.36 -6.26 17.16
C ASP A 223 -1.26 -5.98 18.37
N VAL A 224 -2.59 -6.10 18.20
CA VAL A 224 -3.54 -5.85 19.29
C VAL A 224 -3.52 -6.98 20.32
N TRP A 225 -3.45 -8.23 19.87
CA TRP A 225 -3.38 -9.38 20.77
C TRP A 225 -2.12 -9.39 21.64
N ALA A 226 -0.97 -9.02 21.06
CA ALA A 226 0.30 -9.02 21.78
C ALA A 226 0.49 -7.79 22.67
N HIS A 227 -0.07 -6.64 22.27
CA HIS A 227 0.16 -5.33 22.88
C HIS A 227 -1.15 -4.56 23.15
N PRO A 228 -2.11 -5.13 23.90
CA PRO A 228 -3.40 -4.49 24.18
C PRO A 228 -3.26 -3.13 24.91
N GLU A 229 -2.16 -2.91 25.63
CA GLU A 229 -1.85 -1.66 26.34
C GLU A 229 -1.68 -0.44 25.41
N LEU A 230 -1.41 -0.67 24.12
CA LEU A 230 -1.25 0.39 23.11
C LEU A 230 -2.59 0.98 22.63
N PHE A 231 -3.70 0.29 22.91
CA PHE A 231 -5.01 0.60 22.35
C PHE A 231 -6.04 0.94 23.44
N GLN A 232 -7.11 1.60 23.06
CA GLN A 232 -8.24 1.93 23.92
C GLN A 232 -9.16 0.70 24.07
N LEU A 233 -8.75 -0.24 24.91
CA LEU A 233 -9.49 -1.47 25.19
C LEU A 233 -9.97 -1.47 26.63
N ASP A 234 -11.06 -2.21 26.91
CA ASP A 234 -11.58 -2.47 28.24
C ASP A 234 -10.86 -3.64 28.93
N GLY A 235 -11.34 -4.04 30.12
CA GLY A 235 -10.76 -5.13 30.89
C GLY A 235 -10.89 -6.53 30.26
N GLU A 236 -11.75 -6.67 29.26
CA GLU A 236 -11.93 -7.88 28.44
C GLU A 236 -11.17 -7.83 27.12
N ASN A 237 -10.31 -6.82 26.94
CA ASN A 237 -9.60 -6.51 25.70
C ASN A 237 -10.53 -6.26 24.50
N MET A 238 -11.73 -5.73 24.75
CA MET A 238 -12.64 -5.28 23.70
C MET A 238 -12.49 -3.78 23.50
N PRO A 239 -12.67 -3.26 22.26
CA PRO A 239 -12.57 -1.83 22.02
C PRO A 239 -13.58 -1.03 22.86
N VAL A 240 -13.15 0.08 23.44
CA VAL A 240 -14.05 1.07 24.05
C VAL A 240 -14.70 1.93 22.96
N ALA A 241 -13.90 2.26 21.97
CA ALA A 241 -14.33 2.99 20.79
C ALA A 241 -13.48 2.54 19.58
N VAL A 242 -13.98 2.80 18.38
CA VAL A 242 -13.34 2.41 17.11
C VAL A 242 -13.20 3.59 16.18
N ALA A 243 -12.30 3.45 15.22
CA ALA A 243 -12.03 4.46 14.21
C ALA A 243 -13.10 4.50 13.11
N GLY A 244 -13.22 5.66 12.48
CA GLY A 244 -14.05 5.89 11.31
C GLY A 244 -13.96 7.34 10.84
N CYS A 245 -14.93 7.74 10.02
CA CYS A 245 -15.13 9.11 9.56
C CYS A 245 -16.56 9.56 9.81
N PRO A 246 -16.78 10.85 10.10
CA PRO A 246 -18.12 11.39 10.31
C PRO A 246 -18.97 11.31 9.04
N PRO A 247 -20.30 11.42 9.17
CA PRO A 247 -21.17 11.70 8.04
C PRO A 247 -20.71 12.91 7.23
N ASP A 248 -20.78 12.78 5.91
CA ASP A 248 -20.41 13.83 4.96
C ASP A 248 -21.36 13.87 3.75
N GLY A 249 -21.02 14.64 2.72
CA GLY A 249 -21.81 14.74 1.49
C GLY A 249 -21.84 13.44 0.65
N PHE A 250 -20.97 12.49 0.91
CA PHE A 250 -20.85 11.22 0.19
C PHE A 250 -21.45 10.05 0.97
N SER A 251 -21.46 10.12 2.31
CA SER A 251 -22.00 9.09 3.21
C SER A 251 -22.80 9.72 4.33
N ALA A 252 -24.12 9.57 4.30
CA ALA A 252 -25.03 10.08 5.34
C ALA A 252 -24.80 9.43 6.72
N ASP A 253 -24.30 8.19 6.75
CA ASP A 253 -24.00 7.43 7.96
C ASP A 253 -22.53 7.52 8.39
N GLY A 254 -21.69 8.21 7.60
CA GLY A 254 -20.24 8.21 7.74
C GLY A 254 -19.63 6.86 7.39
N GLN A 255 -18.40 6.64 7.85
CA GLN A 255 -17.68 5.38 7.66
C GLN A 255 -17.28 4.81 9.03
N LEU A 256 -17.69 3.59 9.32
CA LEU A 256 -17.29 2.84 10.51
C LEU A 256 -16.25 1.79 10.10
N TRP A 257 -14.97 2.01 10.45
CA TRP A 257 -13.88 1.13 10.03
C TRP A 257 -13.63 -0.02 11.02
N GLY A 258 -14.01 0.16 12.29
CA GLY A 258 -13.91 -0.89 13.29
C GLY A 258 -12.51 -1.10 13.87
N ASN A 259 -11.51 -0.35 13.44
CA ASN A 259 -10.15 -0.44 13.98
C ASN A 259 -10.09 0.11 15.40
N PRO A 260 -9.32 -0.49 16.32
CA PRO A 260 -9.14 0.03 17.67
C PRO A 260 -8.37 1.34 17.65
N LEU A 261 -8.71 2.26 18.56
CA LEU A 261 -8.04 3.55 18.70
C LEU A 261 -6.80 3.42 19.58
N TYR A 262 -5.78 4.23 19.31
CA TYR A 262 -4.54 4.25 20.08
C TYR A 262 -4.71 4.95 21.44
N ARG A 263 -4.04 4.47 22.47
CA ARG A 263 -3.84 5.17 23.75
C ARG A 263 -2.67 6.16 23.60
N TRP A 264 -2.92 7.31 23.00
CA TRP A 264 -1.88 8.30 22.67
C TRP A 264 -1.11 8.84 23.88
N ASP A 265 -1.74 8.89 25.05
CA ASP A 265 -1.08 9.23 26.32
C ASP A 265 -0.02 8.18 26.71
N TYR A 266 -0.33 6.89 26.57
CA TYR A 266 0.62 5.80 26.80
C TYR A 266 1.75 5.80 25.76
N HIS A 267 1.43 5.98 24.48
CA HIS A 267 2.44 6.12 23.44
C HIS A 267 3.40 7.28 23.71
N ARG A 268 2.90 8.43 24.17
CA ARG A 268 3.74 9.58 24.54
C ARG A 268 4.64 9.25 25.73
N GLN A 269 4.11 8.60 26.77
CA GLN A 269 4.88 8.20 27.96
C GLN A 269 6.01 7.24 27.63
N THR A 270 5.83 6.36 26.63
CA THR A 270 6.84 5.42 26.14
C THR A 270 7.70 5.98 25.02
N GLY A 271 7.63 7.30 24.75
CA GLY A 271 8.40 7.94 23.68
C GLY A 271 8.01 7.49 22.29
N TYR A 272 6.78 7.05 22.08
CA TYR A 272 6.25 6.51 20.84
C TYR A 272 7.03 5.30 20.29
N GLN A 273 7.66 4.52 21.15
CA GLN A 273 8.58 3.44 20.74
C GLN A 273 7.95 2.47 19.74
N TRP A 274 6.71 2.05 19.95
CA TRP A 274 6.03 1.14 19.03
C TRP A 274 5.85 1.77 17.63
N TRP A 275 5.42 3.03 17.57
CA TRP A 275 5.28 3.76 16.30
C TRP A 275 6.61 3.96 15.59
N ILE A 276 7.67 4.27 16.33
CA ILE A 276 9.03 4.42 15.77
C ILE A 276 9.48 3.09 15.19
N SER A 277 9.27 1.96 15.90
CA SER A 277 9.61 0.63 15.39
C SER A 277 8.81 0.27 14.13
N ARG A 278 7.52 0.60 14.09
CA ARG A 278 6.66 0.42 12.91
C ARG A 278 7.17 1.19 11.70
N LEU A 279 7.49 2.46 11.89
CA LEU A 279 8.01 3.31 10.82
C LEU A 279 9.38 2.86 10.37
N GLU A 280 10.29 2.55 11.30
CA GLU A 280 11.62 2.02 10.98
C GLU A 280 11.51 0.76 10.11
N TYR A 281 10.66 -0.18 10.50
CA TYR A 281 10.45 -1.40 9.72
C TYR A 281 9.85 -1.11 8.33
N SER A 282 8.87 -0.22 8.24
CA SER A 282 8.29 0.19 6.96
C SER A 282 9.33 0.81 6.02
N PHE A 283 10.27 1.63 6.54
CA PHE A 283 11.37 2.19 5.75
C PHE A 283 12.45 1.18 5.34
N ARG A 284 12.48 -0.01 5.94
CA ARG A 284 13.28 -1.13 5.39
C ARG A 284 12.62 -1.74 4.16
N LEU A 285 11.28 -1.74 4.13
CA LEU A 285 10.52 -2.30 3.02
C LEU A 285 10.39 -1.33 1.83
N CYS A 286 10.40 -0.02 2.02
CA CYS A 286 10.21 0.96 0.95
C CYS A 286 11.17 2.15 1.08
N ASP A 287 11.27 2.95 0.03
CA ASP A 287 12.15 4.13 -0.04
C ASP A 287 11.42 5.42 0.34
N VAL A 288 10.12 5.46 0.10
CA VAL A 288 9.18 6.54 0.47
C VAL A 288 7.96 5.87 1.08
N LEU A 289 7.40 6.44 2.13
CA LEU A 289 6.25 5.87 2.82
C LEU A 289 5.04 6.80 2.73
N ARG A 290 3.96 6.34 2.09
CA ARG A 290 2.65 6.99 2.21
C ARG A 290 2.00 6.56 3.52
N ILE A 291 1.54 7.51 4.31
CA ILE A 291 0.76 7.23 5.50
C ILE A 291 -0.69 7.60 5.21
N ASP A 292 -1.52 6.58 5.18
CA ASP A 292 -2.96 6.68 4.95
C ASP A 292 -3.65 7.32 6.14
N HIS A 293 -4.66 8.17 5.87
CA HIS A 293 -5.43 8.92 6.85
C HIS A 293 -4.58 9.77 7.81
N PHE A 294 -3.61 10.52 7.28
CA PHE A 294 -2.65 11.32 8.05
C PHE A 294 -3.31 12.33 9.00
N ARG A 295 -4.50 12.84 8.65
CA ARG A 295 -5.27 13.74 9.52
C ARG A 295 -5.55 13.15 10.91
N GLY A 296 -5.63 11.82 11.04
CA GLY A 296 -5.85 11.12 12.32
C GLY A 296 -4.77 11.37 13.37
N PHE A 297 -3.60 11.88 12.97
CA PHE A 297 -2.58 12.33 13.92
C PHE A 297 -2.86 13.72 14.51
N ASP A 298 -3.65 14.56 13.84
CA ASP A 298 -4.14 15.82 14.40
C ASP A 298 -5.38 15.60 15.25
N GLU A 299 -6.44 15.12 14.60
CA GLU A 299 -7.70 14.73 15.23
C GLU A 299 -8.20 13.45 14.58
N TYR A 300 -8.59 12.48 15.40
CA TYR A 300 -9.19 11.23 14.97
C TYR A 300 -10.66 11.15 15.37
N TYR A 301 -11.47 10.45 14.57
CA TYR A 301 -12.89 10.31 14.84
C TYR A 301 -13.14 9.03 15.65
N SER A 302 -13.68 9.20 16.84
CA SER A 302 -13.92 8.16 17.85
C SER A 302 -15.40 7.81 17.85
N ILE A 303 -15.72 6.55 17.53
CA ILE A 303 -17.08 6.04 17.48
C ILE A 303 -17.24 5.03 18.62
N PRO A 304 -18.24 5.15 19.53
CA PRO A 304 -18.45 4.18 20.59
C PRO A 304 -18.56 2.75 20.03
N TYR A 305 -17.89 1.79 20.67
CA TYR A 305 -17.95 0.40 20.22
C TYR A 305 -19.38 -0.15 20.31
N GLY A 306 -19.80 -0.86 19.26
CA GLY A 306 -21.15 -1.43 19.16
C GLY A 306 -22.15 -0.57 18.39
N GLU A 307 -21.76 0.64 17.96
CA GLU A 307 -22.57 1.45 17.04
C GLU A 307 -22.60 0.80 15.65
N GLU A 308 -23.72 0.92 14.95
CA GLU A 308 -23.90 0.41 13.59
C GLU A 308 -23.45 1.41 12.50
N THR A 309 -23.36 2.70 12.86
CA THR A 309 -22.98 3.80 11.99
C THR A 309 -22.00 4.73 12.68
N ALA A 310 -21.40 5.66 11.93
CA ALA A 310 -20.48 6.65 12.48
C ALA A 310 -21.18 7.91 13.04
N VAL A 311 -22.49 8.00 13.01
CA VAL A 311 -23.27 9.21 13.36
C VAL A 311 -23.01 9.68 14.79
N ASN A 312 -22.84 8.76 15.75
CA ASN A 312 -22.65 9.09 17.17
C ASN A 312 -21.19 9.27 17.57
N GLY A 313 -20.28 9.37 16.60
CA GLY A 313 -18.87 9.62 16.88
C GLY A 313 -18.56 11.09 17.22
N HIS A 314 -17.34 11.32 17.68
CA HIS A 314 -16.82 12.66 17.98
C HIS A 314 -15.31 12.73 17.70
N TRP A 315 -14.81 13.97 17.54
CA TRP A 315 -13.40 14.21 17.30
C TRP A 315 -12.60 14.22 18.62
N GLU A 316 -11.45 13.55 18.61
CA GLU A 316 -10.48 13.54 19.69
C GLU A 316 -9.09 13.96 19.18
N LYS A 317 -8.27 14.54 20.05
CA LYS A 317 -6.92 15.00 19.70
C LYS A 317 -5.93 13.84 19.56
N GLY A 318 -5.23 13.81 18.43
CA GLY A 318 -4.11 12.93 18.17
C GLY A 318 -2.79 13.43 18.77
N PRO A 319 -1.66 12.76 18.49
CA PRO A 319 -0.33 13.11 19.00
C PRO A 319 0.25 14.36 18.31
N GLY A 320 -0.28 14.78 17.18
CA GLY A 320 0.19 15.90 16.40
C GLY A 320 1.62 15.76 15.92
N ILE A 321 2.32 16.88 15.82
CA ILE A 321 3.72 16.94 15.36
C ILE A 321 4.70 16.25 16.32
N ASP A 322 4.30 16.01 17.57
CA ASP A 322 5.19 15.43 18.59
C ASP A 322 5.68 14.03 18.21
N LEU A 323 4.81 13.19 17.65
CA LEU A 323 5.20 11.88 17.11
C LEU A 323 6.29 12.01 16.04
N PHE A 324 6.10 12.90 15.06
CA PHE A 324 7.04 13.03 13.93
C PHE A 324 8.37 13.65 14.34
N ARG A 325 8.39 14.51 15.35
CA ARG A 325 9.63 14.99 15.98
C ARG A 325 10.39 13.89 16.71
N HIS A 326 9.68 12.93 17.33
CA HIS A 326 10.31 11.75 17.92
C HIS A 326 10.86 10.81 16.85
N MET A 327 10.09 10.59 15.76
CA MET A 327 10.54 9.81 14.61
C MET A 327 11.82 10.40 14.01
N GLU A 328 11.86 11.70 13.72
CA GLU A 328 13.03 12.35 13.13
C GLU A 328 14.27 12.27 14.03
N ARG A 329 14.09 12.43 15.35
CA ARG A 329 15.18 12.24 16.32
C ARG A 329 15.74 10.82 16.35
N ALA A 330 14.86 9.80 16.21
CA ALA A 330 15.24 8.40 16.29
C ALA A 330 15.79 7.84 14.96
N LEU A 331 15.19 8.22 13.83
CA LEU A 331 15.45 7.60 12.53
C LEU A 331 16.14 8.56 11.53
N GLY A 332 16.32 9.84 11.90
CA GLY A 332 16.71 10.89 10.95
C GLY A 332 15.54 11.27 10.02
N TRP A 333 15.83 12.19 9.09
CA TRP A 333 14.83 12.58 8.09
C TRP A 333 14.43 11.40 7.21
N LYS A 334 13.13 11.22 7.02
CA LYS A 334 12.53 10.19 6.15
C LYS A 334 11.56 10.83 5.17
N GLU A 335 11.49 10.26 3.97
CA GLU A 335 10.55 10.71 2.97
C GLU A 335 9.17 10.05 3.20
N VAL A 336 8.21 10.88 3.60
CA VAL A 336 6.84 10.49 3.87
C VAL A 336 5.92 11.28 2.95
N ILE A 337 4.86 10.65 2.45
CA ILE A 337 3.71 11.30 1.79
C ILE A 337 2.56 11.26 2.79
N ALA A 338 2.03 12.43 3.13
CA ALA A 338 0.88 12.55 4.02
C ALA A 338 -0.41 12.48 3.20
N GLU A 339 -1.24 11.46 3.44
CA GLU A 339 -2.58 11.44 2.86
C GLU A 339 -3.48 12.40 3.64
N ASP A 340 -3.69 13.58 3.08
CA ASP A 340 -4.46 14.69 3.63
C ASP A 340 -5.71 14.99 2.79
N LEU A 341 -6.32 13.94 2.24
CA LEU A 341 -7.52 14.07 1.40
C LEU A 341 -8.80 14.30 2.22
N GLY A 342 -9.85 14.76 1.55
CA GLY A 342 -11.15 15.03 2.14
C GLY A 342 -11.25 16.38 2.86
N PHE A 343 -12.02 16.45 3.94
CA PHE A 343 -12.22 17.71 4.70
C PHE A 343 -10.99 18.03 5.54
N VAL A 344 -10.21 19.02 5.11
CA VAL A 344 -8.96 19.42 5.74
C VAL A 344 -9.16 20.69 6.56
N THR A 345 -8.99 20.60 7.89
CA THR A 345 -9.02 21.74 8.80
C THR A 345 -7.69 22.51 8.78
N ASP A 346 -7.70 23.76 9.29
CA ASP A 346 -6.46 24.56 9.41
C ASP A 346 -5.41 23.89 10.32
N SER A 347 -5.83 23.07 11.29
CA SER A 347 -4.91 22.34 12.17
C SER A 347 -4.23 21.20 11.43
N VAL A 348 -4.95 20.48 10.57
CA VAL A 348 -4.36 19.45 9.69
C VAL A 348 -3.39 20.07 8.69
N ARG A 349 -3.75 21.21 8.06
CA ARG A 349 -2.84 21.93 7.14
C ARG A 349 -1.54 22.33 7.86
N ARG A 350 -1.65 22.84 9.10
CA ARG A 350 -0.47 23.17 9.92
C ARG A 350 0.37 21.92 10.24
N LEU A 351 -0.26 20.81 10.60
CA LEU A 351 0.47 19.57 10.88
C LEU A 351 1.27 19.11 9.66
N VAL A 352 0.66 19.06 8.46
CA VAL A 352 1.35 18.72 7.21
C VAL A 352 2.48 19.70 6.92
N GLN A 353 2.25 21.01 7.08
CA GLN A 353 3.27 22.03 6.87
C GLN A 353 4.43 21.91 7.86
N GLU A 354 4.15 21.72 9.17
CA GLU A 354 5.18 21.58 10.21
C GLU A 354 5.97 20.28 10.08
N SER A 355 5.37 19.20 9.58
CA SER A 355 6.08 17.94 9.30
C SER A 355 7.03 18.06 8.10
N GLY A 356 6.80 19.00 7.20
CA GLY A 356 7.52 19.13 5.94
C GLY A 356 7.17 18.07 4.90
N PHE A 357 6.21 17.20 5.19
CA PHE A 357 5.78 16.15 4.28
C PHE A 357 4.92 16.72 3.14
N PRO A 358 5.06 16.24 1.89
CA PRO A 358 4.13 16.56 0.83
C PRO A 358 2.75 15.95 1.13
N GLY A 359 1.71 16.76 0.98
CA GLY A 359 0.33 16.30 0.93
C GLY A 359 -0.05 15.79 -0.47
N MET A 360 -1.22 15.20 -0.59
CA MET A 360 -1.73 14.63 -1.83
C MET A 360 -2.70 15.57 -2.55
N LYS A 361 -2.70 15.53 -3.87
CA LYS A 361 -3.64 16.23 -4.74
C LYS A 361 -4.23 15.24 -5.75
N VAL A 362 -5.56 15.13 -5.76
CA VAL A 362 -6.29 14.19 -6.63
C VAL A 362 -7.14 15.00 -7.60
N LEU A 363 -6.92 14.81 -8.92
CA LEU A 363 -7.62 15.59 -9.94
C LEU A 363 -9.12 15.35 -9.97
N GLU A 364 -9.58 14.15 -9.67
CA GLU A 364 -11.02 13.86 -9.61
C GLU A 364 -11.78 14.75 -8.63
N PHE A 365 -11.11 15.28 -7.61
CA PHE A 365 -11.73 16.18 -6.62
C PHE A 365 -11.77 17.64 -7.06
N ALA A 366 -11.09 17.99 -8.18
CA ALA A 366 -10.93 19.38 -8.61
C ALA A 366 -12.16 20.01 -9.29
N PHE A 367 -13.13 19.21 -9.73
CA PHE A 367 -14.19 19.66 -10.65
C PHE A 367 -15.61 19.37 -10.16
N ASP A 368 -15.82 19.13 -8.89
CA ASP A 368 -17.15 18.98 -8.31
C ASP A 368 -17.80 20.37 -8.15
N THR A 369 -18.74 20.71 -9.03
CA THR A 369 -19.43 22.00 -9.02
C THR A 369 -20.37 22.17 -7.82
N ARG A 370 -20.65 21.09 -7.09
CA ARG A 370 -21.46 21.13 -5.84
C ARG A 370 -20.62 21.54 -4.64
N ASP A 371 -19.31 21.49 -4.78
CA ASP A 371 -18.39 21.85 -3.71
C ASP A 371 -18.39 23.37 -3.48
N SER A 372 -18.52 23.78 -2.23
CA SER A 372 -18.52 25.18 -1.80
C SER A 372 -17.16 25.86 -1.73
N GLY A 373 -16.08 25.23 -2.23
CA GLY A 373 -14.75 25.82 -2.32
C GLY A 373 -13.56 24.92 -2.03
N SER A 374 -13.73 23.72 -1.48
CA SER A 374 -12.59 22.81 -1.21
C SER A 374 -12.01 22.20 -2.49
N ALA A 375 -12.80 22.03 -3.55
CA ALA A 375 -12.35 21.62 -4.87
C ALA A 375 -11.22 22.52 -5.42
N ASN A 376 -11.20 23.81 -5.09
CA ASN A 376 -10.14 24.72 -5.48
C ASN A 376 -8.74 24.28 -5.04
N ASP A 377 -8.61 23.61 -3.91
CA ASP A 377 -7.33 23.13 -3.40
C ASP A 377 -6.74 22.02 -4.29
N TYR A 378 -7.57 21.37 -5.09
CA TYR A 378 -7.19 20.31 -6.03
C TYR A 378 -6.97 20.79 -7.47
N LEU A 379 -7.27 22.05 -7.77
CA LEU A 379 -6.99 22.65 -9.09
C LEU A 379 -5.49 22.90 -9.26
N PRO A 380 -4.86 22.45 -10.37
CA PRO A 380 -3.41 22.45 -10.53
C PRO A 380 -2.73 23.82 -10.41
N HIS A 381 -3.42 24.91 -10.71
CA HIS A 381 -2.87 26.27 -10.57
C HIS A 381 -2.71 26.71 -9.11
N ASN A 382 -3.38 26.02 -8.17
CA ASN A 382 -3.29 26.28 -6.73
C ASN A 382 -2.27 25.39 -6.01
N TYR A 383 -1.62 24.44 -6.72
CA TYR A 383 -0.67 23.55 -6.08
C TYR A 383 0.56 24.29 -5.57
N ILE A 384 1.00 23.92 -4.37
CA ILE A 384 2.35 24.20 -3.90
C ILE A 384 3.31 23.16 -4.52
N GLU A 385 4.59 23.48 -4.56
CA GLU A 385 5.58 22.55 -5.10
C GLU A 385 5.69 21.26 -4.28
N ASN A 386 5.70 21.38 -2.95
CA ASN A 386 5.79 20.25 -2.02
C ASN A 386 4.46 19.49 -1.91
N CYS A 387 4.03 18.86 -2.98
CA CYS A 387 2.87 17.96 -3.00
C CYS A 387 3.07 16.84 -4.04
N VAL A 388 2.24 15.82 -3.93
CA VAL A 388 2.15 14.69 -4.89
C VAL A 388 0.79 14.77 -5.58
N VAL A 389 0.78 14.78 -6.91
CA VAL A 389 -0.46 14.79 -7.69
C VAL A 389 -0.77 13.43 -8.26
N TYR A 390 -2.05 13.10 -8.25
CA TYR A 390 -2.65 11.88 -8.81
C TYR A 390 -3.79 12.27 -9.75
N THR A 391 -4.09 11.46 -10.75
CA THR A 391 -5.38 11.51 -11.45
C THR A 391 -6.49 11.03 -10.53
N GLY A 392 -6.34 9.86 -9.96
CA GLY A 392 -7.07 9.22 -8.89
C GLY A 392 -6.14 8.31 -8.10
N THR A 393 -6.60 7.77 -6.96
CA THR A 393 -5.88 6.77 -6.16
C THR A 393 -6.48 5.38 -6.39
N HIS A 394 -6.06 4.38 -5.61
CA HIS A 394 -6.67 3.04 -5.61
C HIS A 394 -8.13 3.04 -5.11
N ASP A 395 -8.56 4.08 -4.39
CA ASP A 395 -9.93 4.24 -3.86
C ASP A 395 -10.86 4.99 -4.81
N ASN A 396 -10.29 5.70 -5.77
CA ASN A 396 -11.05 6.47 -6.76
C ASN A 396 -11.53 5.58 -7.91
N GLU A 397 -12.37 6.15 -8.75
CA GLU A 397 -12.69 5.60 -10.06
C GLU A 397 -11.42 5.57 -10.93
N THR A 398 -11.43 4.83 -12.03
CA THR A 398 -10.44 5.11 -13.08
C THR A 398 -10.79 6.45 -13.72
N ILE A 399 -9.80 7.17 -14.24
CA ILE A 399 -10.06 8.50 -14.83
C ILE A 399 -11.06 8.45 -16.00
N VAL A 400 -11.11 7.36 -16.75
CA VAL A 400 -12.11 7.14 -17.81
C VAL A 400 -13.49 6.89 -17.18
N GLY A 401 -13.57 6.04 -16.16
CA GLY A 401 -14.81 5.78 -15.44
C GLY A 401 -15.38 7.05 -14.80
N TRP A 402 -14.50 7.84 -14.17
CA TRP A 402 -14.86 9.13 -13.58
C TRP A 402 -15.41 10.11 -14.65
N ILE A 403 -14.73 10.27 -15.79
CA ILE A 403 -15.22 11.10 -16.91
C ILE A 403 -16.62 10.63 -17.36
N ASP A 404 -16.89 9.33 -17.31
CA ASP A 404 -18.18 8.77 -17.73
C ASP A 404 -19.28 8.95 -16.68
N SER A 405 -18.93 9.03 -15.39
CA SER A 405 -19.88 9.09 -14.26
C SER A 405 -20.27 10.52 -13.85
N ILE A 406 -19.40 11.51 -14.07
CA ILE A 406 -19.61 12.88 -13.58
C ILE A 406 -20.79 13.58 -14.29
N PRO A 407 -21.48 14.52 -13.60
CA PRO A 407 -22.51 15.37 -14.19
C PRO A 407 -22.01 16.13 -15.42
N LYS A 408 -22.94 16.51 -16.28
CA LYS A 408 -22.61 17.22 -17.50
C LYS A 408 -21.94 18.59 -17.22
N GLU A 409 -22.37 19.26 -16.17
CA GLU A 409 -21.86 20.55 -15.72
C GLU A 409 -20.39 20.43 -15.27
N ASP A 410 -20.05 19.36 -14.55
CA ASP A 410 -18.68 19.07 -14.12
C ASP A 410 -17.80 18.75 -15.33
N LEU A 411 -18.30 17.96 -16.29
CA LEU A 411 -17.60 17.68 -17.53
C LEU A 411 -17.36 18.95 -18.37
N GLU A 412 -18.31 19.87 -18.42
CA GLU A 412 -18.13 21.17 -19.08
C GLU A 412 -17.04 21.98 -18.38
N SER A 413 -17.03 22.02 -17.04
CA SER A 413 -15.96 22.66 -16.24
C SER A 413 -14.58 22.06 -16.53
N VAL A 414 -14.48 20.73 -16.65
CA VAL A 414 -13.24 20.05 -17.05
C VAL A 414 -12.77 20.53 -18.42
N ARG A 415 -13.68 20.57 -19.40
CA ARG A 415 -13.37 21.00 -20.77
C ARG A 415 -12.93 22.47 -20.85
N ASP A 416 -13.64 23.33 -20.13
CA ASP A 416 -13.29 24.76 -20.03
C ASP A 416 -11.88 24.93 -19.42
N TYR A 417 -11.60 24.24 -18.33
CA TYR A 417 -10.28 24.30 -17.69
C TYR A 417 -9.14 23.76 -18.57
N LEU A 418 -9.41 22.70 -19.32
CA LEU A 418 -8.45 22.12 -20.28
C LEU A 418 -8.34 22.95 -21.57
N CYS A 419 -9.27 23.87 -21.82
CA CYS A 419 -9.46 24.53 -23.14
C CYS A 419 -9.64 23.50 -24.26
N ASP A 420 -10.32 22.38 -24.00
CA ASP A 420 -10.50 21.23 -24.90
C ASP A 420 -11.99 20.87 -25.07
N HIS A 421 -12.67 21.60 -25.96
CA HIS A 421 -14.08 21.39 -26.27
C HIS A 421 -14.35 20.37 -27.39
N TYR A 422 -13.31 19.97 -28.11
CA TYR A 422 -13.44 19.21 -29.37
C TYR A 422 -12.98 17.77 -29.27
N SER A 423 -12.10 17.43 -28.34
CA SER A 423 -11.63 16.05 -28.17
C SER A 423 -12.80 15.12 -27.84
N PRO A 424 -12.83 13.92 -28.44
CA PRO A 424 -13.79 12.90 -28.05
C PRO A 424 -13.72 12.60 -26.56
N LYS A 425 -14.86 12.44 -25.88
CA LYS A 425 -14.94 12.17 -24.44
C LYS A 425 -13.98 11.06 -23.99
N LYS A 426 -13.90 9.98 -24.76
CA LYS A 426 -13.02 8.83 -24.50
C LYS A 426 -11.51 9.12 -24.60
N GLN A 427 -11.10 10.31 -25.04
CA GLN A 427 -9.70 10.72 -25.12
C GLN A 427 -9.31 11.77 -24.08
N LEU A 428 -10.28 12.33 -23.35
CA LEU A 428 -10.03 13.37 -22.34
C LEU A 428 -9.12 12.90 -21.21
N TYR A 429 -9.09 11.61 -20.91
CA TYR A 429 -8.17 11.06 -19.92
C TYR A 429 -6.71 11.41 -20.22
N LYS A 430 -6.29 11.42 -21.48
CA LYS A 430 -4.92 11.82 -21.89
C LYS A 430 -4.64 13.29 -21.56
N SER A 431 -5.63 14.16 -21.75
CA SER A 431 -5.53 15.58 -21.40
C SER A 431 -5.44 15.79 -19.89
N LEU A 432 -6.18 15.00 -19.10
CA LEU A 432 -6.14 15.02 -17.63
C LEU A 432 -4.80 14.49 -17.09
N ILE A 433 -4.28 13.40 -17.64
CA ILE A 433 -2.93 12.91 -17.30
C ILE A 433 -1.88 13.99 -17.64
N SER A 434 -1.95 14.60 -18.83
CA SER A 434 -1.05 15.69 -19.22
C SER A 434 -1.16 16.88 -18.27
N MET A 435 -2.36 17.19 -17.76
CA MET A 435 -2.59 18.24 -16.78
C MET A 435 -1.91 17.93 -15.44
N ALA A 436 -2.00 16.68 -14.95
CA ALA A 436 -1.27 16.24 -13.76
C ALA A 436 0.25 16.37 -13.97
N MET A 437 0.76 15.87 -15.10
CA MET A 437 2.18 15.87 -15.44
C MET A 437 2.78 17.27 -15.57
N ARG A 438 2.05 18.24 -16.11
CA ARG A 438 2.52 19.65 -16.25
C ARG A 438 2.41 20.47 -14.97
N SER A 439 1.75 19.97 -13.92
CA SER A 439 1.57 20.68 -12.67
C SER A 439 2.89 21.01 -11.95
N ARG A 440 2.84 21.90 -10.95
CA ARG A 440 4.00 22.26 -10.11
C ARG A 440 4.38 21.18 -9.08
N ALA A 441 3.52 20.20 -8.84
CA ALA A 441 3.78 19.14 -7.87
C ALA A 441 5.15 18.50 -8.11
N LYS A 442 5.92 18.25 -7.04
CA LYS A 442 7.20 17.55 -7.12
C LYS A 442 7.04 16.19 -7.75
N LEU A 443 6.10 15.41 -7.28
CA LEU A 443 5.84 14.07 -7.78
C LEU A 443 4.46 14.01 -8.45
N CYS A 444 4.38 13.27 -9.56
CA CYS A 444 3.15 12.92 -10.23
C CYS A 444 3.05 11.39 -10.30
N VAL A 445 2.05 10.81 -9.65
CA VAL A 445 1.80 9.37 -9.66
C VAL A 445 0.48 9.09 -10.36
N ILE A 446 0.52 8.25 -11.38
CA ILE A 446 -0.66 7.90 -12.18
C ILE A 446 -0.97 6.42 -12.00
N PRO A 447 -2.22 6.04 -11.70
CA PRO A 447 -2.64 4.63 -11.72
C PRO A 447 -2.40 4.01 -13.10
N MET A 448 -1.94 2.76 -13.13
CA MET A 448 -1.66 2.06 -14.39
C MET A 448 -2.90 1.99 -15.30
N GLN A 449 -4.08 1.81 -14.71
CA GLN A 449 -5.35 1.76 -15.43
C GLN A 449 -5.63 3.03 -16.23
N ASP A 450 -5.20 4.19 -15.70
CA ASP A 450 -5.43 5.48 -16.34
C ASP A 450 -4.54 5.64 -17.58
N TYR A 451 -3.29 5.19 -17.53
CA TYR A 451 -2.44 5.14 -18.71
C TYR A 451 -2.98 4.19 -19.79
N LEU A 452 -3.57 3.06 -19.37
CA LEU A 452 -4.21 2.10 -20.28
C LEU A 452 -5.56 2.60 -20.83
N GLY A 453 -6.13 3.65 -20.23
CA GLY A 453 -7.44 4.18 -20.63
C GLY A 453 -8.59 3.23 -20.31
N TYR A 454 -8.50 2.50 -19.18
CA TYR A 454 -9.50 1.54 -18.73
C TYR A 454 -10.61 2.22 -17.94
N ASP A 455 -11.81 1.67 -18.04
CA ASP A 455 -12.99 2.11 -17.30
C ASP A 455 -13.07 1.47 -15.89
N ASN A 456 -14.16 1.73 -15.18
CA ASN A 456 -14.39 1.25 -13.81
C ASN A 456 -14.45 -0.28 -13.65
N THR A 457 -14.47 -1.05 -14.71
CA THR A 457 -14.31 -2.52 -14.64
C THR A 457 -12.93 -2.93 -14.16
N CYS A 458 -11.95 -1.99 -14.24
CA CYS A 458 -10.59 -2.15 -13.75
C CYS A 458 -10.31 -1.36 -12.47
N ARG A 459 -11.32 -0.81 -11.81
CA ARG A 459 -11.18 -0.14 -10.52
C ARG A 459 -10.67 -1.10 -9.46
N ILE A 460 -9.77 -0.64 -8.58
CA ILE A 460 -9.14 -1.47 -7.53
C ILE A 460 -10.07 -1.59 -6.33
N ASN A 461 -10.54 -0.46 -5.80
CA ASN A 461 -11.38 -0.43 -4.60
C ASN A 461 -12.53 0.56 -4.74
N THR A 462 -13.69 0.16 -4.23
CA THR A 462 -14.83 1.04 -3.99
C THR A 462 -15.05 1.11 -2.49
N PRO A 463 -14.68 2.21 -1.83
CA PRO A 463 -14.81 2.36 -0.38
C PRO A 463 -16.21 2.02 0.12
N SER A 464 -16.29 1.47 1.33
CA SER A 464 -17.53 1.03 1.99
C SER A 464 -18.28 -0.11 1.28
N THR A 465 -17.63 -0.86 0.38
CA THR A 465 -18.17 -2.07 -0.25
C THR A 465 -17.29 -3.28 0.03
N VAL A 466 -17.86 -4.48 -0.09
CA VAL A 466 -17.15 -5.77 0.04
C VAL A 466 -17.46 -6.64 -1.17
N GLY A 467 -16.52 -7.52 -1.50
CA GLY A 467 -16.71 -8.61 -2.46
C GLY A 467 -15.98 -8.44 -3.79
N ASP A 468 -16.05 -7.26 -4.42
CA ASP A 468 -15.47 -7.06 -5.76
C ASP A 468 -14.21 -6.18 -5.78
N ASN A 469 -13.68 -5.81 -4.63
CA ASN A 469 -12.48 -5.00 -4.48
C ASN A 469 -11.20 -5.83 -4.56
N TRP A 470 -10.07 -5.17 -4.89
CA TRP A 470 -8.70 -5.69 -4.84
C TRP A 470 -8.39 -6.82 -5.83
N LYS A 471 -9.26 -7.04 -6.84
CA LYS A 471 -9.21 -8.20 -7.73
C LYS A 471 -8.59 -7.94 -9.08
N TRP A 472 -8.53 -6.68 -9.53
CA TRP A 472 -8.04 -6.36 -10.87
C TRP A 472 -6.54 -6.66 -11.04
N ARG A 473 -6.19 -7.22 -12.21
CA ARG A 473 -4.80 -7.46 -12.63
C ARG A 473 -4.57 -7.10 -14.09
N LEU A 474 -3.33 -6.69 -14.38
CA LEU A 474 -2.80 -6.65 -15.74
C LEU A 474 -2.83 -8.05 -16.38
N LYS A 475 -3.09 -8.07 -17.67
CA LYS A 475 -2.90 -9.25 -18.52
C LYS A 475 -1.55 -9.14 -19.23
N GLY A 476 -0.99 -10.29 -19.61
CA GLY A 476 0.24 -10.29 -20.40
C GLY A 476 0.07 -9.52 -21.72
N GLY A 477 1.08 -8.72 -22.09
CA GLY A 477 1.12 -7.97 -23.36
C GLY A 477 0.39 -6.62 -23.36
N GLU A 478 -0.14 -6.14 -22.24
CA GLU A 478 -0.78 -4.81 -22.15
C GLU A 478 0.26 -3.66 -22.08
N LEU A 479 1.45 -3.94 -21.57
CA LEU A 479 2.58 -3.00 -21.54
C LEU A 479 3.33 -3.04 -22.87
N THR A 480 2.82 -2.30 -23.85
CA THR A 480 3.36 -2.27 -25.23
C THR A 480 4.44 -1.21 -25.39
N ASP A 481 5.38 -1.42 -26.34
CA ASP A 481 6.41 -0.45 -26.68
C ASP A 481 5.81 0.93 -27.01
N LYS A 482 4.68 0.96 -27.71
CA LYS A 482 3.98 2.21 -28.01
C LYS A 482 3.53 2.95 -26.75
N LEU A 483 3.01 2.23 -25.76
CA LEU A 483 2.60 2.83 -24.49
C LEU A 483 3.83 3.34 -23.73
N THR A 484 4.92 2.57 -23.74
CA THR A 484 6.20 2.95 -23.15
C THR A 484 6.71 4.26 -23.71
N ASP A 485 6.78 4.36 -25.05
CA ASP A 485 7.19 5.58 -25.76
C ASP A 485 6.28 6.77 -25.44
N GLU A 486 4.95 6.58 -25.45
CA GLU A 486 3.99 7.65 -25.12
C GLU A 486 4.23 8.20 -23.70
N ILE A 487 4.46 7.33 -22.71
CA ILE A 487 4.69 7.72 -21.32
C ILE A 487 6.08 8.38 -21.17
N HIS A 488 7.12 7.81 -21.77
CA HIS A 488 8.47 8.37 -21.76
C HIS A 488 8.49 9.79 -22.31
N GLU A 489 7.92 10.01 -23.51
CA GLU A 489 7.84 11.32 -24.13
C GLU A 489 7.02 12.32 -23.29
N LEU A 490 5.99 11.84 -22.58
CA LEU A 490 5.21 12.67 -21.67
C LEU A 490 6.07 13.11 -20.47
N CYS A 491 6.82 12.20 -19.85
CA CYS A 491 7.75 12.48 -18.76
C CYS A 491 8.83 13.49 -19.19
N LYS A 492 9.42 13.27 -20.36
CA LYS A 492 10.43 14.17 -20.96
C LYS A 492 9.89 15.57 -21.19
N ARG A 493 8.70 15.67 -21.79
CA ARG A 493 8.02 16.95 -22.10
C ARG A 493 7.81 17.82 -20.88
N TYR A 494 7.47 17.22 -19.74
CA TYR A 494 7.14 17.96 -18.51
C TYR A 494 8.26 17.96 -17.46
N GLY A 495 9.49 17.56 -17.85
CA GLY A 495 10.66 17.57 -16.98
C GLY A 495 10.52 16.61 -15.79
N ARG A 496 9.93 15.43 -16.01
CA ARG A 496 9.73 14.38 -15.02
C ARG A 496 10.46 13.08 -15.32
N LEU A 497 11.29 13.09 -16.37
CA LEU A 497 12.06 11.93 -16.78
C LEU A 497 13.07 11.54 -15.70
N ASN A 498 13.29 10.27 -15.52
CA ASN A 498 14.36 9.76 -14.66
C ASN A 498 15.71 9.93 -15.36
N TRP A 499 16.31 11.11 -15.24
CA TRP A 499 17.56 11.45 -15.89
C TRP A 499 18.76 10.59 -15.48
N SER A 500 18.70 9.91 -14.34
CA SER A 500 19.76 8.99 -13.92
C SER A 500 19.86 7.75 -14.81
N ASN A 501 18.78 7.41 -15.51
CA ASN A 501 18.69 6.27 -16.43
C ASN A 501 18.93 6.66 -17.89
N GLU A 502 18.96 7.95 -18.21
CA GLU A 502 19.26 8.43 -19.55
C GLU A 502 20.77 8.31 -19.84
N LYS A 503 21.12 7.77 -20.99
CA LYS A 503 22.51 7.83 -21.45
C LYS A 503 22.86 9.29 -21.66
N SER A 504 23.98 9.74 -21.11
CA SER A 504 24.53 11.06 -21.41
C SER A 504 24.67 11.18 -22.94
N THR A 505 23.86 12.05 -23.53
CA THR A 505 23.97 12.39 -24.96
C THR A 505 24.99 13.51 -25.19
N VAL A 506 25.72 13.89 -24.16
CA VAL A 506 26.88 14.78 -24.28
C VAL A 506 28.00 13.92 -24.84
N PRO A 507 28.50 14.17 -26.05
CA PRO A 507 29.74 13.53 -26.54
C PRO A 507 30.84 13.84 -25.51
N ASP A 508 31.64 12.85 -25.16
CA ASP A 508 32.88 13.10 -24.43
C ASP A 508 33.70 14.09 -25.24
N GLU A 509 33.84 15.32 -24.76
CA GLU A 509 34.67 16.38 -25.40
C GLU A 509 36.17 16.03 -25.37
N ASP A 510 36.57 14.85 -24.94
CA ASP A 510 37.97 14.44 -24.75
C ASP A 510 38.55 13.58 -25.89
N GLU A 511 37.88 13.38 -27.04
CA GLU A 511 38.43 12.60 -28.17
C GLU A 511 38.90 13.45 -29.41
N GLU A 512 38.87 14.78 -29.38
CA GLU A 512 39.28 15.60 -30.53
C GLU A 512 40.69 16.22 -30.45
N ASP A 513 41.52 15.92 -29.43
CA ASP A 513 42.87 16.53 -29.34
C ASP A 513 44.06 15.52 -29.50
N ALA A 514 43.88 14.43 -30.25
CA ALA A 514 44.96 13.46 -30.47
C ALA A 514 45.36 13.22 -31.94
N GLU A 515 45.02 14.11 -32.90
CA GLU A 515 45.59 14.02 -34.26
C GLU A 515 45.96 15.41 -34.81
N VAL A 516 46.95 16.05 -34.23
CA VAL A 516 47.83 16.99 -34.95
C VAL A 516 49.19 17.05 -34.26
N GLU A 517 50.10 16.17 -34.61
CA GLU A 517 51.56 16.44 -34.78
C GLU A 517 52.23 15.34 -35.63
#